data_abe25040fcb228b3b2e982bb853dc8df
#
_entry.id   abe25040fcb228b3b2e982bb853dc8df
#
_cell.length_a   1.000
_cell.length_b   1.000
_cell.length_c   1.000
_cell.angle_alpha   90.00
_cell.angle_beta   90.00
_cell.angle_gamma   90.00
#
_symmetry.space_group_name_H-M   'P 1'
#
loop_
_entity.id
_entity.type
_entity.pdbx_description
1 polymer ?
#
loop_
_entity_poly.entity_id
_entity_poly.type
_entity_poly.pdbx_seq_one_letter_code
_entity_poly.pdbx_strand_id
1 'polypeptide(L)'
;MKKNTMITVAFAVVLFYTAFLANPVCAQAAQKTGDVQKPIPAEVMKFLEKSCMGCHAEGGSKMAMSVVNISSWDKYSPEKQAAKAKKMGKMVTKEKMPPKSFRSSNPDAVPTKEEIKLLCDWANSLQVAKK
;
A
#
# COMPACT_ATOMS: atom_id res chain seq x y z
N MET A 1 18.71 52.91 19.64
CA MET A 1 17.75 52.16 18.78
C MET A 1 18.47 51.03 18.04
N LYS A 2 18.93 49.96 18.71
CA LYS A 2 19.64 48.81 18.03
C LYS A 2 19.45 47.47 18.78
N LYS A 3 18.30 47.22 19.38
CA LYS A 3 18.06 45.98 20.14
C LYS A 3 16.91 45.09 19.65
N ASN A 4 16.13 45.50 18.64
CA ASN A 4 14.94 44.74 18.21
C ASN A 4 15.11 43.91 16.94
N THR A 5 16.27 43.94 16.26
CA THR A 5 16.48 43.25 14.96
C THR A 5 16.97 41.80 15.14
N MET A 6 17.49 41.44 16.33
CA MET A 6 18.02 40.08 16.54
C MET A 6 16.97 39.03 16.96
N ILE A 7 15.81 39.46 17.43
CA ILE A 7 14.77 38.54 17.94
C ILE A 7 13.90 38.01 16.77
N THR A 8 13.76 38.78 15.69
CA THR A 8 12.89 38.44 14.55
C THR A 8 13.48 37.34 13.67
N VAL A 9 14.80 37.14 13.65
CA VAL A 9 15.46 36.12 12.81
C VAL A 9 15.40 34.74 13.47
N ALA A 10 15.36 34.66 14.80
CA ALA A 10 15.33 33.40 15.53
C ALA A 10 13.98 32.64 15.42
N PHE A 11 12.85 33.36 15.22
CA PHE A 11 11.53 32.75 15.12
C PHE A 11 11.23 32.18 13.72
N ALA A 12 11.89 32.66 12.68
CA ALA A 12 11.65 32.17 11.30
C ALA A 12 12.26 30.78 11.02
N VAL A 13 13.30 30.40 11.77
CA VAL A 13 14.01 29.12 11.53
C VAL A 13 13.32 27.95 12.21
N VAL A 14 12.57 28.18 13.30
CA VAL A 14 11.91 27.09 14.06
C VAL A 14 10.64 26.59 13.36
N LEU A 15 9.97 27.43 12.55
CA LEU A 15 8.74 27.03 11.84
C LEU A 15 8.98 26.17 10.60
N PHE A 16 10.22 26.08 10.10
CA PHE A 16 10.53 25.29 8.90
C PHE A 16 10.88 23.81 9.19
N TYR A 17 11.13 23.45 10.45
CA TYR A 17 11.62 22.12 10.81
C TYR A 17 10.53 21.13 11.21
N THR A 18 9.28 21.55 11.39
CA THR A 18 8.19 20.67 11.84
C THR A 18 7.35 20.06 10.71
N ALA A 19 7.62 20.39 9.44
CA ALA A 19 6.82 19.93 8.30
C ALA A 19 7.30 18.61 7.66
N PHE A 20 8.36 17.96 8.20
CA PHE A 20 9.04 16.85 7.47
C PHE A 20 8.79 15.43 8.03
N LEU A 21 7.89 15.24 9.00
CA LEU A 21 7.73 13.92 9.64
C LEU A 21 6.35 13.28 9.50
N ALA A 22 5.55 13.69 8.53
CA ALA A 22 4.30 13.00 8.24
C ALA A 22 4.31 12.45 6.80
N ASN A 23 4.91 11.27 6.59
CA ASN A 23 4.65 10.47 5.40
C ASN A 23 3.49 9.52 5.66
N PRO A 24 2.25 9.83 5.28
CA PRO A 24 1.17 8.85 5.25
C PRO A 24 1.35 7.98 3.99
N VAL A 25 2.03 6.85 4.13
CA VAL A 25 2.36 5.94 3.02
C VAL A 25 1.12 5.32 2.34
N CYS A 26 -0.07 5.46 2.91
CA CYS A 26 -1.31 4.97 2.32
C CYS A 26 -2.52 5.89 2.50
N ALA A 27 -2.32 7.19 2.62
CA ALA A 27 -3.43 8.12 2.84
C ALA A 27 -3.44 9.22 1.79
N GLN A 28 -3.94 8.95 0.57
CA GLN A 28 -4.38 10.05 -0.31
C GLN A 28 -5.40 9.64 -1.37
N ALA A 29 -6.42 10.51 -1.47
CA ALA A 29 -7.31 10.86 -2.56
C ALA A 29 -8.08 9.71 -3.25
N ALA A 30 -9.33 9.54 -2.81
CA ALA A 30 -10.38 8.82 -3.54
C ALA A 30 -10.69 9.53 -4.87
N GLN A 31 -10.18 9.03 -5.99
CA GLN A 31 -10.76 9.32 -7.30
C GLN A 31 -11.95 8.39 -7.53
N LYS A 32 -13.12 8.99 -7.81
CA LYS A 32 -14.32 8.29 -8.24
C LYS A 32 -14.05 7.57 -9.56
N THR A 33 -13.93 6.26 -9.53
CA THR A 33 -14.02 5.42 -10.72
C THR A 33 -15.08 4.36 -10.48
N GLY A 34 -16.02 4.30 -11.42
CA GLY A 34 -17.25 3.51 -11.31
C GLY A 34 -17.08 2.00 -11.12
N ASP A 35 -18.20 1.33 -10.95
CA ASP A 35 -18.43 -0.10 -10.65
C ASP A 35 -17.85 -1.13 -11.64
N VAL A 36 -16.65 -0.91 -12.21
CA VAL A 36 -16.04 -1.81 -13.18
C VAL A 36 -14.92 -2.60 -12.49
N GLN A 37 -14.96 -3.92 -12.62
CA GLN A 37 -13.85 -4.78 -12.25
C GLN A 37 -12.58 -4.31 -12.95
N LYS A 38 -11.50 -4.17 -12.18
CA LYS A 38 -10.21 -3.73 -12.73
C LYS A 38 -9.19 -4.86 -12.66
N PRO A 39 -8.51 -5.16 -13.77
CA PRO A 39 -7.40 -6.09 -13.75
C PRO A 39 -6.28 -5.55 -12.87
N ILE A 40 -5.43 -6.44 -12.39
CA ILE A 40 -4.21 -6.06 -11.69
C ILE A 40 -3.21 -5.53 -12.71
N PRO A 41 -2.67 -4.30 -12.54
CA PRO A 41 -1.63 -3.77 -13.43
C PRO A 41 -0.38 -4.66 -13.46
N ALA A 42 0.32 -4.69 -14.59
CA ALA A 42 1.46 -5.56 -14.79
C ALA A 42 2.58 -5.35 -13.75
N GLU A 43 2.84 -4.09 -13.37
CA GLU A 43 3.86 -3.76 -12.36
C GLU A 43 3.48 -4.28 -10.98
N VAL A 44 2.20 -4.18 -10.62
CA VAL A 44 1.66 -4.72 -9.36
C VAL A 44 1.71 -6.25 -9.40
N MET A 45 1.37 -6.85 -10.54
CA MET A 45 1.40 -8.31 -10.71
C MET A 45 2.82 -8.87 -10.49
N LYS A 46 3.86 -8.26 -11.07
CA LYS A 46 5.27 -8.65 -10.86
C LYS A 46 5.63 -8.68 -9.37
N PHE A 47 5.22 -7.67 -8.63
CA PHE A 47 5.40 -7.64 -7.18
C PHE A 47 4.64 -8.75 -6.47
N LEU A 48 3.37 -8.99 -6.84
CA LEU A 48 2.56 -10.05 -6.24
C LEU A 48 3.12 -11.44 -6.53
N GLU A 49 3.61 -11.70 -7.73
CA GLU A 49 4.28 -12.95 -8.13
C GLU A 49 5.49 -13.21 -7.22
N LYS A 50 6.34 -12.22 -7.05
CA LYS A 50 7.55 -12.31 -6.23
C LYS A 50 7.25 -12.58 -4.75
N SER A 51 6.26 -11.88 -4.18
CA SER A 51 6.11 -11.77 -2.73
C SER A 51 4.86 -12.43 -2.15
N CYS A 52 3.83 -12.74 -2.96
CA CYS A 52 2.50 -13.09 -2.48
C CYS A 52 1.95 -14.38 -3.08
N MET A 53 2.15 -14.62 -4.38
CA MET A 53 1.47 -15.70 -5.10
C MET A 53 1.88 -17.09 -4.63
N GLY A 54 3.07 -17.29 -4.08
CA GLY A 54 3.48 -18.57 -3.51
C GLY A 54 2.51 -19.12 -2.44
N CYS A 55 1.77 -18.22 -1.77
CA CYS A 55 0.74 -18.61 -0.81
C CYS A 55 -0.68 -18.24 -1.25
N HIS A 56 -0.86 -17.15 -1.99
CA HIS A 56 -2.15 -16.53 -2.31
C HIS A 56 -2.64 -16.82 -3.74
N ALA A 57 -2.09 -17.81 -4.43
CA ALA A 57 -2.52 -18.26 -5.75
C ALA A 57 -2.82 -19.77 -5.76
N GLU A 58 -3.36 -20.29 -6.87
CA GLU A 58 -3.63 -21.71 -7.03
C GLU A 58 -2.36 -22.53 -6.78
N GLY A 59 -2.52 -23.66 -6.05
CA GLY A 59 -1.40 -24.46 -5.56
C GLY A 59 -0.78 -23.97 -4.26
N GLY A 60 -1.14 -22.79 -3.77
CA GLY A 60 -0.66 -22.23 -2.52
C GLY A 60 -1.43 -22.68 -1.27
N SER A 61 -1.37 -21.88 -0.20
CA SER A 61 -2.04 -22.21 1.06
C SER A 61 -3.55 -21.99 0.99
N LYS A 62 -4.34 -23.02 1.30
CA LYS A 62 -5.81 -22.90 1.36
C LYS A 62 -6.26 -21.77 2.30
N MET A 63 -5.60 -21.60 3.44
CA MET A 63 -5.90 -20.52 4.38
C MET A 63 -5.60 -19.14 3.79
N ALA A 64 -4.47 -18.97 3.12
CA ALA A 64 -4.13 -17.71 2.46
C ALA A 64 -5.10 -17.40 1.32
N MET A 65 -5.42 -18.37 0.48
CA MET A 65 -6.38 -18.23 -0.62
C MET A 65 -7.80 -17.91 -0.14
N SER A 66 -8.23 -18.40 1.01
CA SER A 66 -9.55 -18.03 1.58
C SER A 66 -9.65 -16.54 1.93
N VAL A 67 -8.53 -15.91 2.25
CA VAL A 67 -8.46 -14.45 2.52
C VAL A 67 -8.41 -13.68 1.22
N VAL A 68 -7.46 -14.00 0.33
CA VAL A 68 -7.36 -13.47 -1.02
C VAL A 68 -6.75 -14.53 -1.93
N ASN A 69 -7.43 -14.84 -3.04
CA ASN A 69 -6.89 -15.68 -4.12
C ASN A 69 -6.59 -14.77 -5.32
N ILE A 70 -5.32 -14.56 -5.60
CA ILE A 70 -4.87 -13.68 -6.68
C ILE A 70 -5.20 -14.30 -8.04
N SER A 71 -5.13 -15.62 -8.17
CA SER A 71 -5.49 -16.33 -9.42
C SER A 71 -6.99 -16.21 -9.79
N SER A 72 -7.82 -15.79 -8.86
CA SER A 72 -9.26 -15.57 -9.07
C SER A 72 -9.65 -14.11 -8.91
N TRP A 73 -8.73 -13.19 -9.17
CA TRP A 73 -8.95 -11.75 -8.99
C TRP A 73 -10.13 -11.22 -9.81
N ASP A 74 -10.26 -11.68 -11.02
CA ASP A 74 -11.32 -11.37 -11.97
C ASP A 74 -12.72 -11.87 -11.54
N LYS A 75 -12.79 -12.79 -10.59
CA LYS A 75 -14.06 -13.31 -10.03
C LYS A 75 -14.59 -12.49 -8.87
N TYR A 76 -13.81 -11.53 -8.37
CA TYR A 76 -14.27 -10.64 -7.30
C TYR A 76 -15.07 -9.47 -7.87
N SER A 77 -16.18 -9.11 -7.20
CA SER A 77 -16.87 -7.86 -7.52
C SER A 77 -15.97 -6.64 -7.27
N PRO A 78 -16.24 -5.48 -7.90
CA PRO A 78 -15.43 -4.27 -7.70
C PRO A 78 -15.23 -3.89 -6.22
N GLU A 79 -16.26 -4.04 -5.40
CA GLU A 79 -16.20 -3.77 -3.95
C GLU A 79 -15.27 -4.76 -3.24
N LYS A 80 -15.35 -6.04 -3.63
CA LYS A 80 -14.45 -7.07 -3.09
C LYS A 80 -13.01 -6.85 -3.53
N GLN A 81 -12.80 -6.45 -4.78
CA GLN A 81 -11.46 -6.09 -5.28
C GLN A 81 -10.88 -4.92 -4.47
N ALA A 82 -11.63 -3.84 -4.30
CA ALA A 82 -11.21 -2.68 -3.51
C ALA A 82 -10.92 -3.05 -2.05
N ALA A 83 -11.81 -3.81 -1.40
CA ALA A 83 -11.62 -4.23 -0.02
C ALA A 83 -10.39 -5.13 0.17
N LYS A 84 -10.17 -6.09 -0.75
CA LYS A 84 -9.03 -6.99 -0.71
C LYS A 84 -7.72 -6.26 -0.99
N ALA A 85 -7.65 -5.41 -2.00
CA ALA A 85 -6.47 -4.60 -2.29
C ALA A 85 -6.09 -3.69 -1.11
N LYS A 86 -7.06 -3.01 -0.52
CA LYS A 86 -6.84 -2.18 0.69
C LYS A 86 -6.30 -3.00 1.86
N LYS A 87 -6.85 -4.22 2.07
CA LYS A 87 -6.35 -5.13 3.11
C LYS A 87 -4.93 -5.58 2.82
N MET A 88 -4.60 -5.91 1.57
CA MET A 88 -3.24 -6.28 1.15
C MET A 88 -2.27 -5.13 1.47
N GLY A 89 -2.53 -3.91 1.00
CA GLY A 89 -1.71 -2.73 1.30
C GLY A 89 -1.50 -2.53 2.80
N LYS A 90 -2.58 -2.59 3.61
CA LYS A 90 -2.50 -2.48 5.07
C LYS A 90 -1.62 -3.56 5.71
N MET A 91 -1.69 -4.81 5.23
CA MET A 91 -0.92 -5.92 5.81
C MET A 91 0.56 -5.82 5.47
N VAL A 92 0.88 -5.38 4.25
CA VAL A 92 2.27 -5.20 3.80
C VAL A 92 2.91 -3.98 4.49
N THR A 93 2.20 -2.85 4.56
CA THR A 93 2.67 -1.65 5.28
C THR A 93 2.95 -1.92 6.77
N LYS A 94 2.17 -2.81 7.39
CA LYS A 94 2.36 -3.21 8.80
C LYS A 94 3.37 -4.36 8.96
N GLU A 95 4.05 -4.74 7.90
CA GLU A 95 5.00 -5.87 7.87
C GLU A 95 4.41 -7.21 8.37
N LYS A 96 3.08 -7.35 8.33
CA LYS A 96 2.40 -8.59 8.68
C LYS A 96 2.41 -9.61 7.54
N MET A 97 2.57 -9.12 6.29
CA MET A 97 2.71 -9.93 5.08
C MET A 97 3.86 -9.39 4.24
N PRO A 98 4.67 -10.28 3.64
CA PRO A 98 4.74 -11.72 3.91
C PRO A 98 5.10 -12.05 5.37
N PRO A 99 4.75 -13.25 5.90
CA PRO A 99 5.09 -13.63 7.26
C PRO A 99 6.60 -13.59 7.55
N LYS A 100 6.98 -13.34 8.80
CA LYS A 100 8.39 -13.20 9.19
C LYS A 100 9.22 -14.45 8.80
N SER A 101 8.67 -15.66 8.99
CA SER A 101 9.35 -16.90 8.59
C SER A 101 9.62 -16.96 7.09
N PHE A 102 8.65 -16.56 6.27
CA PHE A 102 8.82 -16.51 4.81
C PHE A 102 9.90 -15.49 4.42
N ARG A 103 9.89 -14.30 5.00
CA ARG A 103 10.88 -13.24 4.72
C ARG A 103 12.31 -13.69 5.08
N SER A 104 12.48 -14.42 6.17
CA SER A 104 13.79 -14.94 6.60
C SER A 104 14.34 -15.99 5.64
N SER A 105 13.47 -16.79 5.01
CA SER A 105 13.88 -17.82 4.05
C SER A 105 13.95 -17.30 2.60
N ASN A 106 13.33 -16.15 2.32
CA ASN A 106 13.23 -15.56 0.97
C ASN A 106 13.52 -14.06 1.02
N PRO A 107 14.77 -13.65 1.27
CA PRO A 107 15.13 -12.24 1.42
C PRO A 107 14.81 -11.42 0.16
N ASP A 108 14.96 -11.99 -1.04
CA ASP A 108 14.67 -11.33 -2.32
C ASP A 108 13.16 -11.11 -2.55
N ALA A 109 12.31 -11.86 -1.85
CA ALA A 109 10.87 -11.71 -1.91
C ALA A 109 10.32 -10.70 -0.89
N VAL A 110 11.17 -10.05 -0.09
CA VAL A 110 10.77 -8.99 0.84
C VAL A 110 10.36 -7.76 0.02
N PRO A 111 9.15 -7.20 0.25
CA PRO A 111 8.69 -6.00 -0.44
C PRO A 111 9.59 -4.79 -0.16
N THR A 112 9.97 -4.06 -1.20
CA THR A 112 10.64 -2.76 -1.06
C THR A 112 9.64 -1.66 -0.71
N LYS A 113 10.13 -0.49 -0.30
CA LYS A 113 9.27 0.67 -0.01
C LYS A 113 8.51 1.14 -1.25
N GLU A 114 9.15 1.07 -2.40
CA GLU A 114 8.59 1.44 -3.71
C GLU A 114 7.47 0.47 -4.11
N GLU A 115 7.67 -0.84 -3.93
CA GLU A 115 6.66 -1.87 -4.19
C GLU A 115 5.47 -1.75 -3.23
N ILE A 116 5.71 -1.43 -1.96
CA ILE A 116 4.64 -1.16 -0.98
C ILE A 116 3.83 0.06 -1.42
N LYS A 117 4.51 1.14 -1.82
CA LYS A 117 3.86 2.34 -2.33
C LYS A 117 3.03 2.04 -3.58
N LEU A 118 3.58 1.33 -4.55
CA LEU A 118 2.89 0.91 -5.78
C LEU A 118 1.60 0.13 -5.45
N LEU A 119 1.69 -0.84 -4.54
CA LEU A 119 0.52 -1.61 -4.10
C LEU A 119 -0.54 -0.73 -3.45
N CYS A 120 -0.13 0.22 -2.60
CA CYS A 120 -1.05 1.13 -1.92
C CYS A 120 -1.72 2.11 -2.89
N ASP A 121 -0.98 2.66 -3.84
CA ASP A 121 -1.51 3.56 -4.86
C ASP A 121 -2.54 2.85 -5.74
N TRP A 122 -2.22 1.64 -6.18
CA TRP A 122 -3.18 0.80 -6.90
C TRP A 122 -4.42 0.48 -6.05
N ALA A 123 -4.24 0.07 -4.81
CA ALA A 123 -5.37 -0.24 -3.91
C ALA A 123 -6.29 0.97 -3.70
N ASN A 124 -5.72 2.18 -3.64
CA ASN A 124 -6.48 3.42 -3.55
C ASN A 124 -7.23 3.75 -4.85
N SER A 125 -6.67 3.39 -6.01
CA SER A 125 -7.33 3.59 -7.32
C SER A 125 -8.56 2.71 -7.52
N LEU A 126 -8.72 1.64 -6.72
CA LEU A 126 -9.86 0.73 -6.74
C LEU A 126 -11.02 1.17 -5.82
N GLN A 127 -10.89 2.32 -5.13
CA GLN A 127 -11.96 2.76 -4.22
C GLN A 127 -13.27 2.99 -4.97
N VAL A 128 -14.31 2.25 -4.59
CA VAL A 128 -15.68 2.45 -5.08
C VAL A 128 -16.33 3.60 -4.32
N ALA A 129 -17.07 4.43 -5.03
CA ALA A 129 -17.86 5.48 -4.38
C ALA A 129 -18.85 4.82 -3.41
N LYS A 130 -18.81 5.19 -2.14
CA LYS A 130 -19.89 4.82 -1.22
C LYS A 130 -21.20 5.44 -1.75
N LYS A 131 -22.19 4.61 -2.07
CA LYS A 131 -23.57 5.04 -2.24
C LYS A 131 -24.12 5.54 -0.92
#